data_89c36b9a82e908d08686abaddd14919d
#
_entry.id   89c36b9a82e908d08686abaddd14919d
#
_cell.length_a   1.000
_cell.length_b   1.000
_cell.length_c   1.000
_cell.angle_alpha   90.00
_cell.angle_beta   90.00
_cell.angle_gamma   90.00
#
_symmetry.space_group_name_H-M   'P 1'
#
loop_
_entity.id
_entity.type
_entity.pdbx_description
1 polymer ?
#
loop_
_entity_poly.entity_id
_entity_poly.type
_entity_poly.pdbx_seq_one_letter_code
_entity_poly.pdbx_strand_id
1 'polypeptide(L)'
;MARKKLKICMLGHKRIPSREGGIEIVVEELATRMVALGHEVTCYNRSGHHVSGKEFDQHKNKEYKGVKLKTIFTLNIKGIAAMSSSVFGGIRAAFGKYDVVHFHAEGPCAMLWLPKLFGKRCVATIHGLDHQREKWNKLASTYIMLGEKCAVKFADEIIVLSESVQNYFEDIYGRKTRFIPNGVKKIEIKSAGLITEKYGLTKDSYILFLGRLVPEKGIRYLIEAFKDVQTDKKLIIAGGSSDTDEFANELKELAKGDERIIFTGFVQGQELEELYSNAYIYTLPSDLEGMPLSLLEAMSYGNCCIVSNISECTEVVEDKAMIFKKSDVSDLKIRLEEACNQSEMVKVLKNQATEFICSKYNWDKIAQETLNLYRGNI
;
A
#
# COMPACT_ATOMS: atom_id res chain seq x y z
N MET A 1 -35.28 9.39 1.56
CA MET A 1 -35.30 8.03 2.16
C MET A 1 -34.01 7.82 2.94
N ALA A 2 -34.08 7.39 4.21
CA ALA A 2 -32.89 7.05 4.98
C ALA A 2 -32.16 5.89 4.28
N ARG A 3 -30.85 6.07 3.98
CA ARG A 3 -30.05 5.01 3.33
C ARG A 3 -29.96 3.81 4.28
N LYS A 4 -30.28 2.60 3.79
CA LYS A 4 -30.23 1.36 4.58
C LYS A 4 -28.85 1.18 5.20
N LYS A 5 -28.80 0.95 6.51
CA LYS A 5 -27.59 0.61 7.25
C LYS A 5 -27.12 -0.79 6.83
N LEU A 6 -25.88 -0.90 6.40
CA LEU A 6 -25.25 -2.18 6.00
C LEU A 6 -24.42 -2.76 7.15
N LYS A 7 -24.38 -4.10 7.22
CA LYS A 7 -23.45 -4.88 8.04
C LYS A 7 -22.37 -5.46 7.14
N ILE A 8 -21.16 -4.93 7.26
CA ILE A 8 -20.03 -5.18 6.36
C ILE A 8 -18.97 -5.99 7.10
N CYS A 9 -18.48 -7.05 6.46
CA CYS A 9 -17.29 -7.79 6.90
C CYS A 9 -16.14 -7.52 5.94
N MET A 10 -14.97 -7.14 6.45
CA MET A 10 -13.74 -6.99 5.67
C MET A 10 -12.70 -8.00 6.15
N LEU A 11 -12.05 -8.69 5.20
CA LEU A 11 -11.01 -9.69 5.47
C LEU A 11 -9.96 -9.72 4.36
N GLY A 12 -8.81 -10.38 4.64
CA GLY A 12 -7.69 -10.49 3.70
C GLY A 12 -6.47 -9.67 4.13
N HIS A 13 -6.65 -8.60 4.88
CA HIS A 13 -5.57 -7.84 5.53
C HIS A 13 -4.95 -8.62 6.71
N LYS A 14 -3.78 -8.17 7.17
CA LYS A 14 -3.16 -8.74 8.37
C LYS A 14 -3.88 -8.26 9.62
N ARG A 15 -3.89 -6.96 9.88
CA ARG A 15 -4.61 -6.32 10.98
C ARG A 15 -4.87 -4.83 10.73
N ILE A 16 -5.82 -4.28 11.48
CA ILE A 16 -6.03 -2.85 11.67
C ILE A 16 -6.19 -2.54 13.17
N PRO A 17 -5.70 -1.40 13.67
CA PRO A 17 -4.83 -0.45 12.96
C PRO A 17 -3.44 -1.02 12.71
N SER A 18 -2.83 -0.71 11.59
CA SER A 18 -1.44 -1.08 11.27
C SER A 18 -0.91 -0.30 10.08
N ARG A 19 0.41 -0.05 10.08
CA ARG A 19 1.15 0.56 8.98
C ARG A 19 2.10 -0.43 8.28
N GLU A 20 1.95 -1.73 8.55
CA GLU A 20 2.83 -2.78 7.98
C GLU A 20 2.68 -2.97 6.47
N GLY A 21 1.58 -2.54 5.88
CA GLY A 21 1.36 -2.66 4.44
C GLY A 21 0.22 -1.78 3.94
N GLY A 22 0.16 -1.61 2.62
CA GLY A 22 -0.85 -0.78 1.99
C GLY A 22 -2.28 -1.29 2.18
N ILE A 23 -2.49 -2.61 2.18
CA ILE A 23 -3.83 -3.21 2.36
C ILE A 23 -4.41 -2.84 3.72
N GLU A 24 -3.59 -2.84 4.77
CA GLU A 24 -3.99 -2.48 6.14
C GLU A 24 -4.49 -1.04 6.19
N ILE A 25 -3.78 -0.12 5.52
CA ILE A 25 -4.16 1.29 5.42
C ILE A 25 -5.49 1.43 4.68
N VAL A 26 -5.65 0.78 3.54
CA VAL A 26 -6.90 0.83 2.75
C VAL A 26 -8.09 0.33 3.56
N VAL A 27 -7.95 -0.81 4.24
CA VAL A 27 -9.02 -1.38 5.06
C VAL A 27 -9.36 -0.46 6.23
N GLU A 28 -8.36 0.11 6.91
CA GLU A 28 -8.58 1.07 7.99
C GLU A 28 -9.33 2.32 7.52
N GLU A 29 -8.87 2.92 6.42
CA GLU A 29 -9.46 4.13 5.87
C GLU A 29 -10.90 3.93 5.38
N LEU A 30 -11.19 2.82 4.71
CA LEU A 30 -12.54 2.47 4.29
C LEU A 30 -13.44 2.14 5.49
N ALA A 31 -12.98 1.26 6.39
CA ALA A 31 -13.79 0.78 7.50
C ALA A 31 -14.20 1.91 8.45
N THR A 32 -13.27 2.79 8.83
CA THR A 32 -13.55 3.90 9.74
C THR A 32 -14.50 4.92 9.14
N ARG A 33 -14.36 5.23 7.83
CA ARG A 33 -15.30 6.12 7.13
C ARG A 33 -16.68 5.53 6.98
N MET A 34 -16.78 4.24 6.67
CA MET A 34 -18.07 3.56 6.57
C MET A 34 -18.80 3.53 7.91
N VAL A 35 -18.05 3.39 9.03
CA VAL A 35 -18.62 3.54 10.39
C VAL A 35 -19.11 4.97 10.62
N ALA A 36 -18.32 5.98 10.27
CA ALA A 36 -18.71 7.38 10.37
C ALA A 36 -19.97 7.72 9.53
N LEU A 37 -20.17 7.02 8.42
CA LEU A 37 -21.36 7.08 7.57
C LEU A 37 -22.55 6.25 8.09
N GLY A 38 -22.47 5.68 9.30
CA GLY A 38 -23.54 4.99 10.00
C GLY A 38 -23.66 3.49 9.72
N HIS A 39 -22.69 2.87 9.05
CA HIS A 39 -22.66 1.44 8.78
C HIS A 39 -22.03 0.64 9.94
N GLU A 40 -22.32 -0.65 10.04
CA GLU A 40 -21.64 -1.56 10.95
C GLU A 40 -20.53 -2.30 10.20
N VAL A 41 -19.27 -2.06 10.60
CA VAL A 41 -18.12 -2.70 9.98
C VAL A 41 -17.42 -3.63 10.97
N THR A 42 -17.12 -4.84 10.53
CA THR A 42 -16.31 -5.82 11.26
C THR A 42 -15.10 -6.18 10.41
N CYS A 43 -13.90 -6.02 10.95
CA CYS A 43 -12.67 -6.43 10.32
C CYS A 43 -12.10 -7.69 10.97
N TYR A 44 -11.62 -8.62 10.15
CA TYR A 44 -11.04 -9.88 10.59
C TYR A 44 -9.52 -9.80 10.57
N ASN A 45 -8.93 -9.51 11.75
CA ASN A 45 -7.49 -9.45 11.94
C ASN A 45 -6.90 -10.86 12.07
N ARG A 46 -5.73 -11.10 11.50
CA ARG A 46 -4.97 -12.36 11.70
C ARG A 46 -4.46 -12.45 13.13
N SER A 47 -4.43 -13.66 13.71
CA SER A 47 -3.65 -13.93 14.92
C SER A 47 -2.17 -14.13 14.53
N GLY A 48 -1.24 -13.83 15.46
CA GLY A 48 0.18 -14.09 15.27
C GLY A 48 1.08 -12.88 15.38
N HIS A 49 2.38 -13.10 15.19
CA HIS A 49 3.40 -12.05 15.29
C HIS A 49 3.39 -11.13 14.08
N HIS A 50 3.92 -9.92 14.30
CA HIS A 50 3.97 -8.84 13.31
C HIS A 50 5.40 -8.61 12.85
N VAL A 51 5.52 -8.13 11.61
CA VAL A 51 6.80 -7.79 10.97
C VAL A 51 7.47 -6.60 11.64
N SER A 52 6.66 -5.68 12.15
CA SER A 52 7.12 -4.45 12.84
C SER A 52 7.68 -4.66 14.25
N GLY A 53 7.67 -5.91 14.77
CA GLY A 53 8.15 -6.23 16.11
C GLY A 53 7.07 -6.14 17.20
N LYS A 54 7.37 -6.70 18.38
CA LYS A 54 6.41 -6.77 19.51
C LYS A 54 6.07 -5.40 20.09
N GLU A 55 6.98 -4.45 20.02
CA GLU A 55 6.83 -3.08 20.48
C GLU A 55 5.75 -2.29 19.72
N PHE A 56 5.43 -2.72 18.49
CA PHE A 56 4.37 -2.14 17.67
C PHE A 56 3.04 -2.89 17.81
N ASP A 57 3.00 -3.97 18.58
CA ASP A 57 1.77 -4.71 18.88
C ASP A 57 0.88 -3.88 19.81
N GLN A 58 -0.03 -3.11 19.23
CA GLN A 58 -1.07 -2.47 20.02
C GLN A 58 -2.01 -3.55 20.57
N HIS A 59 -2.44 -3.35 21.83
CA HIS A 59 -3.27 -4.29 22.58
C HIS A 59 -4.41 -4.89 21.76
N LYS A 60 -4.87 -6.10 22.14
CA LYS A 60 -6.00 -6.84 21.55
C LYS A 60 -7.32 -6.07 21.70
N ASN A 61 -7.42 -4.92 21.05
CA ASN A 61 -8.63 -4.12 21.06
C ASN A 61 -9.74 -4.88 20.30
N LYS A 62 -10.92 -4.94 20.90
CA LYS A 62 -12.12 -5.50 20.24
C LYS A 62 -12.76 -4.49 19.28
N GLU A 63 -12.37 -3.23 19.38
CA GLU A 63 -12.90 -2.12 18.60
C GLU A 63 -11.83 -1.06 18.34
N TYR A 64 -11.90 -0.43 17.19
CA TYR A 64 -11.05 0.69 16.80
C TYR A 64 -11.88 1.71 16.00
N LYS A 65 -12.02 2.94 16.50
CA LYS A 65 -12.82 4.01 15.87
C LYS A 65 -14.21 3.54 15.41
N GLY A 66 -14.89 2.74 16.25
CA GLY A 66 -16.22 2.18 15.95
C GLY A 66 -16.21 0.92 15.08
N VAL A 67 -15.07 0.54 14.51
CA VAL A 67 -14.92 -0.71 13.75
C VAL A 67 -14.75 -1.87 14.69
N LYS A 68 -15.62 -2.90 14.59
CA LYS A 68 -15.51 -4.15 15.37
C LYS A 68 -14.33 -4.98 14.86
N LEU A 69 -13.42 -5.34 15.76
CA LEU A 69 -12.25 -6.16 15.44
C LEU A 69 -12.45 -7.59 15.94
N LYS A 70 -12.24 -8.56 15.08
CA LYS A 70 -12.28 -9.99 15.44
C LYS A 70 -11.00 -10.67 14.98
N THR A 71 -10.32 -11.34 15.90
CA THR A 71 -9.15 -12.13 15.58
C THR A 71 -9.57 -13.46 14.96
N ILE A 72 -8.95 -13.80 13.83
CA ILE A 72 -9.11 -15.06 13.12
C ILE A 72 -7.88 -15.93 13.36
N PHE A 73 -8.12 -17.19 13.70
CA PHE A 73 -7.06 -18.18 13.85
C PHE A 73 -6.16 -18.22 12.60
N THR A 74 -4.85 -18.20 12.84
CA THR A 74 -3.85 -18.15 11.79
C THR A 74 -2.70 -19.07 12.18
N LEU A 75 -2.32 -19.98 11.31
CA LEU A 75 -1.13 -20.81 11.48
C LEU A 75 0.11 -19.96 11.20
N ASN A 76 0.94 -19.73 12.21
CA ASN A 76 2.17 -18.90 12.11
C ASN A 76 3.30 -19.62 11.39
N ILE A 77 3.02 -20.08 10.17
CA ILE A 77 3.99 -20.74 9.29
C ILE A 77 4.09 -19.88 8.02
N LYS A 78 5.32 -19.54 7.62
CA LYS A 78 5.59 -18.76 6.40
C LYS A 78 4.87 -19.39 5.19
N GLY A 79 4.15 -18.58 4.44
CA GLY A 79 3.33 -19.03 3.30
C GLY A 79 1.96 -19.59 3.66
N ILE A 80 1.76 -20.17 4.86
CA ILE A 80 0.48 -20.78 5.27
C ILE A 80 -0.40 -19.81 6.07
N ALA A 81 0.20 -18.81 6.70
CA ALA A 81 -0.52 -17.84 7.53
C ALA A 81 -1.64 -17.12 6.78
N ALA A 82 -1.37 -16.64 5.56
CA ALA A 82 -2.36 -15.99 4.72
C ALA A 82 -3.49 -16.94 4.30
N MET A 83 -3.15 -18.16 3.92
CA MET A 83 -4.10 -19.20 3.50
C MET A 83 -5.01 -19.64 4.64
N SER A 84 -4.45 -20.00 5.81
CA SER A 84 -5.23 -20.42 6.97
C SER A 84 -6.17 -19.32 7.46
N SER A 85 -5.70 -18.07 7.56
CA SER A 85 -6.57 -16.94 7.92
C SER A 85 -7.69 -16.71 6.92
N SER A 86 -7.45 -16.94 5.63
CA SER A 86 -8.47 -16.82 4.58
C SER A 86 -9.55 -17.90 4.72
N VAL A 87 -9.16 -19.14 4.99
CA VAL A 87 -10.09 -20.27 5.20
C VAL A 87 -10.99 -20.01 6.41
N PHE A 88 -10.39 -19.76 7.57
CA PHE A 88 -11.19 -19.54 8.79
C PHE A 88 -12.00 -18.23 8.73
N GLY A 89 -11.44 -17.18 8.10
CA GLY A 89 -12.13 -15.91 7.85
C GLY A 89 -13.34 -16.10 6.93
N GLY A 90 -13.17 -16.81 5.81
CA GLY A 90 -14.24 -17.12 4.86
C GLY A 90 -15.38 -17.93 5.49
N ILE A 91 -15.05 -18.98 6.24
CA ILE A 91 -16.05 -19.78 7.00
C ILE A 91 -16.82 -18.87 7.96
N ARG A 92 -16.11 -18.09 8.79
CA ARG A 92 -16.74 -17.21 9.77
C ARG A 92 -17.60 -16.11 9.13
N ALA A 93 -17.19 -15.60 7.96
CA ALA A 93 -17.94 -14.61 7.20
C ALA A 93 -19.23 -15.21 6.62
N ALA A 94 -19.18 -16.45 6.11
CA ALA A 94 -20.33 -17.14 5.55
C ALA A 94 -21.47 -17.32 6.55
N PHE A 95 -21.15 -17.75 7.78
CA PHE A 95 -22.12 -17.94 8.86
C PHE A 95 -22.41 -16.66 9.67
N GLY A 96 -21.70 -15.56 9.37
CA GLY A 96 -21.91 -14.27 10.02
C GLY A 96 -23.16 -13.54 9.53
N LYS A 97 -23.71 -12.66 10.37
CA LYS A 97 -24.87 -11.81 10.00
C LYS A 97 -24.40 -10.55 9.27
N TYR A 98 -23.87 -10.73 8.04
CA TYR A 98 -23.37 -9.65 7.17
C TYR A 98 -24.24 -9.53 5.91
N ASP A 99 -24.43 -8.29 5.45
CA ASP A 99 -25.05 -8.00 4.16
C ASP A 99 -24.00 -8.10 3.05
N VAL A 100 -22.76 -7.66 3.35
CA VAL A 100 -21.62 -7.61 2.43
C VAL A 100 -20.39 -8.24 3.06
N VAL A 101 -19.66 -9.01 2.27
CA VAL A 101 -18.34 -9.55 2.61
C VAL A 101 -17.33 -9.04 1.57
N HIS A 102 -16.38 -8.23 2.02
CA HIS A 102 -15.35 -7.64 1.17
C HIS A 102 -14.01 -8.33 1.41
N PHE A 103 -13.49 -8.95 0.37
CA PHE A 103 -12.20 -9.62 0.35
C PHE A 103 -11.13 -8.67 -0.20
N HIS A 104 -10.01 -8.55 0.50
CA HIS A 104 -8.85 -7.78 0.06
C HIS A 104 -7.70 -8.70 -0.32
N ALA A 105 -7.13 -8.52 -1.50
CA ALA A 105 -6.12 -9.32 -2.19
C ALA A 105 -6.62 -10.64 -2.81
N GLU A 106 -5.89 -11.15 -3.78
CA GLU A 106 -6.25 -12.35 -4.57
C GLU A 106 -6.31 -13.61 -3.71
N GLY A 107 -5.28 -13.89 -2.93
CA GLY A 107 -5.20 -15.14 -2.14
C GLY A 107 -6.43 -15.39 -1.25
N PRO A 108 -6.89 -14.44 -0.43
CA PRO A 108 -8.11 -14.55 0.35
C PRO A 108 -9.37 -14.86 -0.46
N CYS A 109 -9.44 -14.42 -1.70
CA CYS A 109 -10.58 -14.67 -2.61
C CYS A 109 -10.80 -16.16 -2.93
N ALA A 110 -9.83 -17.04 -2.66
CA ALA A 110 -10.01 -18.48 -2.79
C ALA A 110 -11.20 -19.03 -1.95
N MET A 111 -11.60 -18.29 -0.91
CA MET A 111 -12.74 -18.63 -0.05
C MET A 111 -14.02 -17.82 -0.35
N LEU A 112 -14.01 -16.96 -1.36
CA LEU A 112 -15.12 -16.06 -1.69
C LEU A 112 -16.42 -16.82 -2.06
N TRP A 113 -16.29 -17.97 -2.69
CA TRP A 113 -17.42 -18.83 -3.06
C TRP A 113 -18.30 -19.22 -1.87
N LEU A 114 -17.71 -19.34 -0.69
CA LEU A 114 -18.45 -19.84 0.48
C LEU A 114 -19.46 -18.80 1.01
N PRO A 115 -19.09 -17.56 1.38
CA PRO A 115 -20.09 -16.54 1.71
C PRO A 115 -21.09 -16.28 0.58
N LYS A 116 -20.67 -16.40 -0.68
CA LYS A 116 -21.55 -16.26 -1.83
C LYS A 116 -22.63 -17.33 -1.84
N LEU A 117 -22.28 -18.58 -1.55
CA LEU A 117 -23.24 -19.70 -1.41
C LEU A 117 -24.29 -19.45 -0.33
N PHE A 118 -23.89 -18.73 0.75
CA PHE A 118 -24.80 -18.32 1.84
C PHE A 118 -25.54 -17.00 1.55
N GLY A 119 -25.63 -16.59 0.29
CA GLY A 119 -26.41 -15.42 -0.14
C GLY A 119 -25.85 -14.07 0.24
N LYS A 120 -24.54 -13.99 0.62
CA LYS A 120 -23.90 -12.71 0.90
C LYS A 120 -23.53 -12.01 -0.40
N ARG A 121 -23.63 -10.67 -0.41
CA ARG A 121 -22.99 -9.89 -1.48
C ARG A 121 -21.48 -9.91 -1.25
N CYS A 122 -20.73 -10.37 -2.24
CA CYS A 122 -19.29 -10.57 -2.15
C CYS A 122 -18.58 -9.61 -3.09
N VAL A 123 -17.67 -8.81 -2.53
CA VAL A 123 -16.82 -7.86 -3.26
C VAL A 123 -15.36 -8.23 -3.06
N ALA A 124 -14.56 -8.11 -4.09
CA ALA A 124 -13.12 -8.32 -4.04
C ALA A 124 -12.38 -7.04 -4.43
N THR A 125 -11.36 -6.62 -3.67
CA THR A 125 -10.38 -5.61 -4.12
C THR A 125 -9.06 -6.31 -4.42
N ILE A 126 -8.62 -6.19 -5.66
CA ILE A 126 -7.31 -6.67 -6.14
C ILE A 126 -6.30 -5.53 -6.00
N HIS A 127 -5.36 -5.69 -5.08
CA HIS A 127 -4.36 -4.67 -4.75
C HIS A 127 -3.11 -4.72 -5.64
N GLY A 128 -3.14 -5.46 -6.70
CA GLY A 128 -2.07 -5.73 -7.67
C GLY A 128 -2.04 -7.20 -8.00
N LEU A 129 -1.34 -7.58 -9.06
CA LEU A 129 -1.22 -8.97 -9.49
C LEU A 129 -0.17 -9.70 -8.64
N ASP A 130 -0.58 -10.16 -7.47
CA ASP A 130 0.32 -10.75 -6.47
C ASP A 130 1.04 -12.01 -6.99
N HIS A 131 0.44 -12.76 -7.91
CA HIS A 131 1.06 -13.95 -8.51
C HIS A 131 2.31 -13.64 -9.34
N GLN A 132 2.50 -12.37 -9.76
CA GLN A 132 3.69 -11.90 -10.50
C GLN A 132 4.87 -11.53 -9.61
N ARG A 133 4.69 -11.52 -8.28
CA ARG A 133 5.75 -11.15 -7.33
C ARG A 133 6.77 -12.29 -7.18
N GLU A 134 8.04 -11.97 -7.31
CA GLU A 134 9.16 -12.93 -7.23
C GLU A 134 9.25 -13.72 -5.90
N LYS A 135 8.73 -13.13 -4.82
CA LYS A 135 8.77 -13.75 -3.49
C LYS A 135 7.94 -15.03 -3.34
N TRP A 136 7.04 -15.33 -4.27
CA TRP A 136 6.16 -16.47 -4.16
C TRP A 136 6.72 -17.70 -4.85
N ASN A 137 6.77 -18.82 -4.12
CA ASN A 137 7.05 -20.10 -4.72
C ASN A 137 5.85 -20.59 -5.58
N LYS A 138 6.07 -21.61 -6.40
CA LYS A 138 5.08 -22.13 -7.34
C LYS A 138 3.74 -22.52 -6.67
N LEU A 139 3.78 -23.09 -5.44
CA LEU A 139 2.56 -23.47 -4.71
C LEU A 139 1.76 -22.24 -4.25
N ALA A 140 2.45 -21.23 -3.72
CA ALA A 140 1.81 -19.99 -3.30
C ALA A 140 1.20 -19.24 -4.50
N SER A 141 1.93 -19.13 -5.62
CA SER A 141 1.41 -18.53 -6.86
C SER A 141 0.18 -19.28 -7.37
N THR A 142 0.17 -20.61 -7.32
CA THR A 142 -1.01 -21.42 -7.73
C THR A 142 -2.22 -21.11 -6.82
N TYR A 143 -2.02 -20.96 -5.51
CA TYR A 143 -3.09 -20.59 -4.59
C TYR A 143 -3.62 -19.17 -4.85
N ILE A 144 -2.73 -18.23 -5.13
CA ILE A 144 -3.09 -16.85 -5.48
C ILE A 144 -3.94 -16.85 -6.77
N MET A 145 -3.50 -17.54 -7.80
CA MET A 145 -4.25 -17.69 -9.06
C MET A 145 -5.61 -18.40 -8.88
N LEU A 146 -5.71 -19.35 -7.93
CA LEU A 146 -7.00 -19.93 -7.56
C LEU A 146 -7.92 -18.87 -6.97
N GLY A 147 -7.40 -18.02 -6.09
CA GLY A 147 -8.14 -16.90 -5.51
C GLY A 147 -8.63 -15.92 -6.57
N GLU A 148 -7.78 -15.57 -7.53
CA GLU A 148 -8.14 -14.70 -8.66
C GLU A 148 -9.28 -15.31 -9.48
N LYS A 149 -9.18 -16.59 -9.86
CA LYS A 149 -10.26 -17.30 -10.57
C LYS A 149 -11.56 -17.38 -9.76
N CYS A 150 -11.46 -17.56 -8.43
CA CYS A 150 -12.62 -17.52 -7.55
C CYS A 150 -13.25 -16.11 -7.50
N ALA A 151 -12.46 -15.05 -7.48
CA ALA A 151 -12.97 -13.68 -7.57
C ALA A 151 -13.71 -13.47 -8.90
N VAL A 152 -13.11 -13.86 -10.02
CA VAL A 152 -13.73 -13.76 -11.35
C VAL A 152 -15.08 -14.46 -11.40
N LYS A 153 -15.17 -15.66 -10.82
CA LYS A 153 -16.36 -16.51 -10.92
C LYS A 153 -17.46 -16.15 -9.92
N PHE A 154 -17.11 -15.74 -8.71
CA PHE A 154 -18.06 -15.67 -7.59
C PHE A 154 -18.27 -14.28 -7.02
N ALA A 155 -17.36 -13.29 -7.26
CA ALA A 155 -17.57 -11.95 -6.79
C ALA A 155 -18.73 -11.27 -7.53
N ASP A 156 -19.57 -10.53 -6.79
CA ASP A 156 -20.56 -9.65 -7.38
C ASP A 156 -19.87 -8.50 -8.11
N GLU A 157 -18.85 -7.92 -7.46
CA GLU A 157 -18.02 -6.86 -8.02
C GLU A 157 -16.54 -7.12 -7.71
N ILE A 158 -15.68 -6.75 -8.65
CA ILE A 158 -14.23 -6.73 -8.47
C ILE A 158 -13.75 -5.29 -8.60
N ILE A 159 -13.07 -4.79 -7.58
CA ILE A 159 -12.41 -3.49 -7.56
C ILE A 159 -10.94 -3.70 -7.93
N VAL A 160 -10.43 -2.88 -8.82
CA VAL A 160 -9.03 -2.81 -9.22
C VAL A 160 -8.50 -1.39 -9.03
N LEU A 161 -7.18 -1.24 -8.90
CA LEU A 161 -6.53 0.00 -8.49
C LEU A 161 -5.77 0.71 -9.62
N SER A 162 -5.70 0.09 -10.82
CA SER A 162 -5.08 0.66 -12.02
C SER A 162 -5.82 0.23 -13.28
N GLU A 163 -5.71 1.01 -14.34
CA GLU A 163 -6.27 0.67 -15.64
C GLU A 163 -5.58 -0.56 -16.24
N SER A 164 -4.29 -0.74 -15.97
CA SER A 164 -3.54 -1.91 -16.44
C SER A 164 -4.13 -3.22 -15.88
N VAL A 165 -4.48 -3.25 -14.58
CA VAL A 165 -5.13 -4.42 -13.96
C VAL A 165 -6.57 -4.58 -14.46
N GLN A 166 -7.27 -3.49 -14.76
CA GLN A 166 -8.61 -3.55 -15.36
C GLN A 166 -8.58 -4.24 -16.73
N ASN A 167 -7.66 -3.82 -17.60
CA ASN A 167 -7.44 -4.42 -18.91
C ASN A 167 -7.03 -5.90 -18.79
N TYR A 168 -6.17 -6.24 -17.84
CA TYR A 168 -5.78 -7.63 -17.58
C TYR A 168 -6.99 -8.53 -17.31
N PHE A 169 -7.92 -8.10 -16.43
CA PHE A 169 -9.12 -8.90 -16.12
C PHE A 169 -10.07 -9.01 -17.32
N GLU A 170 -10.17 -7.98 -18.14
CA GLU A 170 -10.98 -8.02 -19.35
C GLU A 170 -10.36 -8.93 -20.42
N ASP A 171 -9.07 -8.80 -20.67
CA ASP A 171 -8.35 -9.56 -21.70
C ASP A 171 -8.22 -11.06 -21.36
N ILE A 172 -7.91 -11.39 -20.12
CA ILE A 172 -7.65 -12.78 -19.69
C ILE A 172 -8.94 -13.53 -19.36
N TYR A 173 -9.92 -12.83 -18.78
CA TYR A 173 -11.12 -13.48 -18.22
C TYR A 173 -12.44 -13.01 -18.85
N GLY A 174 -12.43 -11.98 -19.69
CA GLY A 174 -13.66 -11.32 -20.16
C GLY A 174 -14.46 -10.68 -19.02
N ARG A 175 -13.80 -10.39 -17.87
CA ARG A 175 -14.45 -9.93 -16.64
C ARG A 175 -14.31 -8.43 -16.48
N LYS A 176 -15.43 -7.71 -16.61
CA LYS A 176 -15.46 -6.28 -16.28
C LYS A 176 -15.23 -6.06 -14.79
N THR A 177 -14.38 -5.11 -14.46
CA THR A 177 -14.02 -4.70 -13.12
C THR A 177 -14.32 -3.22 -12.90
N ARG A 178 -14.23 -2.76 -11.64
CA ARG A 178 -14.45 -1.36 -11.27
C ARG A 178 -13.13 -0.73 -10.87
N PHE A 179 -12.71 0.29 -11.56
CA PHE A 179 -11.58 1.11 -11.14
C PHE A 179 -12.02 2.00 -9.98
N ILE A 180 -11.56 1.70 -8.77
CA ILE A 180 -11.73 2.53 -7.57
C ILE A 180 -10.35 2.64 -6.93
N PRO A 181 -9.66 3.78 -7.05
CA PRO A 181 -8.29 3.95 -6.62
C PRO A 181 -8.15 3.95 -5.09
N ASN A 182 -6.91 3.90 -4.60
CA ASN A 182 -6.60 4.27 -3.23
C ASN A 182 -6.73 5.78 -3.04
N GLY A 183 -6.95 6.20 -1.80
CA GLY A 183 -7.06 7.61 -1.47
C GLY A 183 -5.87 8.13 -0.67
N VAL A 184 -5.88 9.42 -0.46
CA VAL A 184 -4.94 10.12 0.41
C VAL A 184 -5.66 11.22 1.19
N LYS A 185 -5.06 11.68 2.29
CA LYS A 185 -5.52 12.82 3.08
C LYS A 185 -4.64 14.03 2.80
N LYS A 186 -5.22 15.21 2.90
CA LYS A 186 -4.41 16.43 3.06
C LYS A 186 -3.79 16.41 4.45
N ILE A 187 -2.49 16.60 4.53
CA ILE A 187 -1.69 16.44 5.74
C ILE A 187 -1.16 17.80 6.20
N GLU A 188 -0.96 17.96 7.51
CA GLU A 188 -0.17 19.05 8.07
C GLU A 188 1.32 18.73 7.98
N ILE A 189 2.09 19.70 7.49
CA ILE A 189 3.54 19.62 7.43
C ILE A 189 4.11 19.75 8.85
N LYS A 190 5.02 18.85 9.20
CA LYS A 190 5.73 18.84 10.49
C LYS A 190 7.15 19.35 10.31
N SER A 191 7.59 20.19 11.27
CA SER A 191 9.00 20.58 11.35
C SER A 191 9.87 19.39 11.71
N ALA A 192 11.11 19.40 11.23
CA ALA A 192 12.11 18.41 11.64
C ALA A 192 12.48 18.61 13.12
N GLY A 193 12.33 17.57 13.90
CA GLY A 193 12.66 17.51 15.30
C GLY A 193 13.25 16.15 15.64
N LEU A 194 12.41 15.13 15.69
CA LEU A 194 12.82 13.75 15.98
C LEU A 194 13.82 13.20 14.96
N ILE A 195 13.63 13.50 13.67
CA ILE A 195 14.57 13.06 12.62
C ILE A 195 15.91 13.82 12.67
N THR A 196 15.91 15.04 13.20
CA THR A 196 17.14 15.79 13.44
C THR A 196 17.93 15.16 14.57
N GLU A 197 17.26 14.84 15.68
CA GLU A 197 17.88 14.20 16.83
C GLU A 197 18.46 12.83 16.50
N LYS A 198 17.70 11.99 15.77
CA LYS A 198 18.12 10.62 15.47
C LYS A 198 19.14 10.49 14.33
N TYR A 199 19.01 11.31 13.28
CA TYR A 199 19.73 11.11 12.02
C TYR A 199 20.49 12.35 11.53
N GLY A 200 20.39 13.48 12.27
CA GLY A 200 20.96 14.76 11.84
C GLY A 200 20.33 15.28 10.54
N LEU A 201 19.04 15.05 10.34
CA LEU A 201 18.31 15.47 9.13
C LEU A 201 17.61 16.81 9.35
N THR A 202 17.67 17.67 8.36
CA THR A 202 16.98 18.95 8.31
C THR A 202 16.14 19.05 7.04
N LYS A 203 15.32 20.09 6.94
CA LYS A 203 14.49 20.31 5.76
C LYS A 203 15.35 20.36 4.49
N ASP A 204 14.92 19.63 3.48
CA ASP A 204 15.53 19.54 2.14
C ASP A 204 16.97 18.97 2.13
N SER A 205 17.43 18.33 3.23
CA SER A 205 18.79 17.77 3.33
C SER A 205 18.89 16.32 2.85
N TYR A 206 17.81 15.69 2.40
CA TYR A 206 17.83 14.28 2.03
C TYR A 206 16.82 13.89 0.93
N ILE A 207 17.14 12.79 0.28
CA ILE A 207 16.29 12.04 -0.65
C ILE A 207 15.66 10.90 0.15
N LEU A 208 14.34 10.72 0.04
CA LEU A 208 13.59 9.72 0.80
C LEU A 208 13.11 8.58 -0.09
N PHE A 209 13.40 7.35 0.30
CA PHE A 209 12.64 6.16 -0.08
C PHE A 209 11.86 5.67 1.15
N LEU A 210 10.59 5.31 0.98
CA LEU A 210 9.78 4.71 2.03
C LEU A 210 8.95 3.54 1.51
N GLY A 211 9.16 2.36 2.09
CA GLY A 211 8.45 1.16 1.70
C GLY A 211 9.05 -0.10 2.32
N ARG A 212 8.44 -1.25 2.06
CA ARG A 212 9.02 -2.54 2.46
C ARG A 212 10.31 -2.80 1.70
N LEU A 213 11.30 -3.35 2.40
CA LEU A 213 12.56 -3.75 1.75
C LEU A 213 12.37 -5.11 1.07
N VAL A 214 11.92 -5.05 -0.20
CA VAL A 214 11.70 -6.23 -1.06
C VAL A 214 12.22 -5.93 -2.47
N PRO A 215 12.65 -6.97 -3.24
CA PRO A 215 13.31 -6.79 -4.54
C PRO A 215 12.51 -5.92 -5.51
N GLU A 216 11.21 -6.15 -5.63
CA GLU A 216 10.31 -5.45 -6.55
C GLU A 216 10.19 -3.94 -6.29
N LYS A 217 10.73 -3.43 -5.18
CA LYS A 217 10.79 -1.98 -4.87
C LYS A 217 12.00 -1.26 -5.49
N GLY A 218 12.90 -1.98 -6.15
CA GLY A 218 14.00 -1.38 -6.91
C GLY A 218 15.05 -0.63 -6.08
N ILE A 219 15.15 -0.93 -4.77
CA ILE A 219 16.05 -0.20 -3.86
C ILE A 219 17.52 -0.39 -4.25
N ARG A 220 17.88 -1.54 -4.85
CA ARG A 220 19.22 -1.77 -5.40
C ARG A 220 19.59 -0.68 -6.41
N TYR A 221 18.70 -0.41 -7.37
CA TYR A 221 18.93 0.62 -8.41
C TYR A 221 19.13 2.00 -7.79
N LEU A 222 18.36 2.31 -6.73
CA LEU A 222 18.46 3.59 -6.04
C LEU A 222 19.79 3.75 -5.33
N ILE A 223 20.27 2.71 -4.63
CA ILE A 223 21.58 2.71 -3.97
C ILE A 223 22.70 2.85 -4.98
N GLU A 224 22.68 2.04 -6.05
CA GLU A 224 23.67 2.08 -7.12
C GLU A 224 23.73 3.45 -7.81
N ALA A 225 22.57 3.97 -8.21
CA ALA A 225 22.48 5.29 -8.83
C ALA A 225 22.99 6.40 -7.89
N PHE A 226 22.55 6.38 -6.62
CA PHE A 226 22.87 7.43 -5.65
C PHE A 226 24.36 7.51 -5.31
N LYS A 227 25.07 6.40 -5.25
CA LYS A 227 26.52 6.36 -4.99
C LYS A 227 27.32 7.22 -5.96
N ASP A 228 26.86 7.28 -7.20
CA ASP A 228 27.53 8.04 -8.27
C ASP A 228 27.02 9.49 -8.39
N VAL A 229 25.99 9.88 -7.62
CA VAL A 229 25.46 11.25 -7.63
C VAL A 229 26.33 12.16 -6.77
N GLN A 230 26.78 13.27 -7.35
CA GLN A 230 27.51 14.30 -6.61
C GLN A 230 26.51 15.24 -5.90
N THR A 231 26.32 15.05 -4.61
CA THR A 231 25.40 15.82 -3.80
C THR A 231 25.80 15.79 -2.32
N ASP A 232 25.46 16.83 -1.59
CA ASP A 232 25.56 16.91 -0.13
C ASP A 232 24.38 16.26 0.59
N LYS A 233 23.35 15.87 -0.14
CA LYS A 233 22.15 15.27 0.42
C LYS A 233 22.40 13.83 0.86
N LYS A 234 21.67 13.40 1.89
CA LYS A 234 21.63 12.01 2.33
C LYS A 234 20.56 11.22 1.58
N LEU A 235 20.74 9.91 1.46
CA LEU A 235 19.70 8.98 1.03
C LEU A 235 19.14 8.26 2.25
N ILE A 236 17.85 8.46 2.52
CA ILE A 236 17.15 7.81 3.61
C ILE A 236 16.30 6.66 3.07
N ILE A 237 16.61 5.44 3.50
CA ILE A 237 15.88 4.23 3.18
C ILE A 237 15.07 3.82 4.42
N ALA A 238 13.80 4.22 4.42
CA ALA A 238 12.87 3.98 5.51
C ALA A 238 11.98 2.76 5.21
N GLY A 239 12.03 1.77 6.09
CA GLY A 239 11.23 0.57 5.99
C GLY A 239 11.87 -0.66 6.61
N GLY A 240 11.04 -1.66 6.86
CA GLY A 240 11.47 -2.96 7.40
C GLY A 240 11.47 -4.06 6.35
N SER A 241 12.15 -5.16 6.67
CA SER A 241 12.05 -6.41 5.94
C SER A 241 10.63 -6.97 6.04
N SER A 242 10.20 -7.75 5.05
CA SER A 242 8.82 -8.28 5.01
C SER A 242 8.72 -9.71 5.52
N ASP A 243 9.64 -10.59 5.14
CA ASP A 243 9.59 -12.02 5.45
C ASP A 243 10.95 -12.61 5.90
N THR A 244 12.06 -12.01 5.49
CA THR A 244 13.43 -12.34 5.89
C THR A 244 14.30 -11.09 5.88
N ASP A 245 15.37 -11.10 6.66
CA ASP A 245 16.34 -9.99 6.69
C ASP A 245 17.41 -10.09 5.60
N GLU A 246 17.41 -11.16 4.80
CA GLU A 246 18.43 -11.42 3.77
C GLU A 246 18.56 -10.26 2.80
N PHE A 247 17.45 -9.82 2.21
CA PHE A 247 17.44 -8.70 1.27
C PHE A 247 17.84 -7.38 1.93
N ALA A 248 17.36 -7.12 3.15
CA ALA A 248 17.76 -5.92 3.90
C ALA A 248 19.26 -5.91 4.21
N ASN A 249 19.84 -7.06 4.51
CA ASN A 249 21.29 -7.20 4.74
C ASN A 249 22.08 -7.03 3.44
N GLU A 250 21.61 -7.56 2.33
CA GLU A 250 22.18 -7.33 1.00
C GLU A 250 22.22 -5.83 0.65
N LEU A 251 21.11 -5.10 0.88
CA LEU A 251 21.05 -3.66 0.64
C LEU A 251 22.05 -2.88 1.51
N LYS A 252 22.23 -3.28 2.78
CA LYS A 252 23.22 -2.65 3.67
C LYS A 252 24.65 -2.91 3.20
N GLU A 253 24.96 -4.13 2.73
CA GLU A 253 26.27 -4.41 2.14
C GLU A 253 26.49 -3.62 0.84
N LEU A 254 25.47 -3.48 0.00
CA LEU A 254 25.53 -2.67 -1.22
C LEU A 254 25.77 -1.19 -0.90
N ALA A 255 25.19 -0.67 0.17
CA ALA A 255 25.37 0.72 0.64
C ALA A 255 26.71 0.98 1.34
N LYS A 256 27.46 -0.08 1.67
CA LYS A 256 28.71 0.04 2.41
C LYS A 256 29.73 0.93 1.71
N GLY A 257 30.37 1.79 2.52
CA GLY A 257 31.36 2.77 2.05
C GLY A 257 30.77 4.14 1.63
N ASP A 258 29.46 4.31 1.67
CA ASP A 258 28.82 5.61 1.49
C ASP A 258 28.01 6.00 2.74
N GLU A 259 28.59 6.84 3.60
CA GLU A 259 28.00 7.29 4.87
C GLU A 259 26.75 8.19 4.66
N ARG A 260 26.49 8.63 3.43
CA ARG A 260 25.29 9.40 3.11
C ARG A 260 24.02 8.54 3.09
N ILE A 261 24.17 7.18 3.01
CA ILE A 261 23.03 6.25 2.92
C ILE A 261 22.66 5.76 4.32
N ILE A 262 21.47 6.10 4.78
CA ILE A 262 20.97 5.77 6.12
C ILE A 262 19.73 4.88 6.04
N PHE A 263 19.75 3.76 6.74
CA PHE A 263 18.61 2.87 6.94
C PHE A 263 17.97 3.16 8.30
N THR A 264 16.70 3.60 8.30
CA THR A 264 16.00 3.91 9.55
C THR A 264 15.32 2.68 10.18
N GLY A 265 15.14 1.60 9.42
CA GLY A 265 14.22 0.53 9.78
C GLY A 265 12.76 0.96 9.63
N PHE A 266 11.85 0.23 10.27
CA PHE A 266 10.43 0.54 10.24
C PHE A 266 10.13 1.82 11.02
N VAL A 267 9.42 2.74 10.38
CA VAL A 267 9.03 4.04 10.95
C VAL A 267 7.52 4.22 10.94
N GLN A 268 6.99 4.93 11.95
CA GLN A 268 5.57 5.29 12.05
C GLN A 268 5.36 6.55 12.91
N GLY A 269 4.12 7.05 12.95
CA GLY A 269 3.76 8.22 13.76
C GLY A 269 4.57 9.46 13.38
N GLN A 270 5.02 10.21 14.38
CA GLN A 270 5.71 11.48 14.19
C GLN A 270 6.97 11.35 13.31
N GLU A 271 7.75 10.29 13.48
CA GLU A 271 8.97 10.07 12.69
C GLU A 271 8.66 9.93 11.20
N LEU A 272 7.61 9.18 10.86
CA LEU A 272 7.12 9.03 9.49
C LEU A 272 6.64 10.37 8.93
N GLU A 273 5.85 11.12 9.71
CA GLU A 273 5.32 12.42 9.30
C GLU A 273 6.43 13.44 9.06
N GLU A 274 7.45 13.47 9.93
CA GLU A 274 8.61 14.36 9.78
C GLU A 274 9.46 13.96 8.56
N LEU A 275 9.67 12.66 8.30
CA LEU A 275 10.42 12.19 7.12
C LEU A 275 9.75 12.61 5.81
N TYR A 276 8.43 12.49 5.69
CA TYR A 276 7.74 12.98 4.49
C TYR A 276 7.76 14.51 4.40
N SER A 277 7.56 15.21 5.53
CA SER A 277 7.41 16.68 5.55
C SER A 277 8.67 17.43 5.16
N ASN A 278 9.84 16.84 5.40
CA ASN A 278 11.13 17.53 5.27
C ASN A 278 12.04 16.98 4.16
N ALA A 279 11.57 15.99 3.39
CA ALA A 279 12.35 15.43 2.29
C ALA A 279 12.55 16.47 1.16
N TYR A 280 13.73 16.46 0.56
CA TYR A 280 14.01 17.23 -0.67
C TYR A 280 13.22 16.66 -1.84
N ILE A 281 13.36 15.35 -2.07
CA ILE A 281 12.60 14.58 -3.04
C ILE A 281 12.24 13.22 -2.45
N TYR A 282 11.17 12.64 -2.96
CA TYR A 282 10.78 11.25 -2.70
C TYR A 282 11.06 10.39 -3.93
N THR A 283 11.62 9.19 -3.74
CA THR A 283 11.95 8.30 -4.87
C THR A 283 11.25 6.95 -4.70
N LEU A 284 10.56 6.50 -5.75
CA LEU A 284 9.91 5.18 -5.81
C LEU A 284 10.38 4.43 -7.06
N PRO A 285 11.50 3.69 -7.00
CA PRO A 285 12.10 3.01 -8.14
C PRO A 285 11.53 1.62 -8.41
N SER A 286 10.26 1.41 -8.11
CA SER A 286 9.61 0.10 -8.13
C SER A 286 9.50 -0.51 -9.54
N ASP A 287 9.65 -1.82 -9.60
CA ASP A 287 9.41 -2.63 -10.81
C ASP A 287 7.96 -3.12 -10.92
N LEU A 288 7.29 -3.22 -9.78
CA LEU A 288 5.91 -3.69 -9.68
C LEU A 288 5.17 -3.03 -8.52
N GLU A 289 4.00 -2.48 -8.79
CA GLU A 289 3.08 -1.92 -7.80
C GLU A 289 1.64 -2.37 -8.08
N GLY A 290 0.74 -2.12 -7.14
CA GLY A 290 -0.69 -2.13 -7.43
C GLY A 290 -1.18 -0.70 -7.61
N MET A 291 -1.15 0.06 -6.51
CA MET A 291 -1.25 1.51 -6.46
C MET A 291 -0.49 1.97 -5.23
N PRO A 292 0.66 2.63 -5.39
CA PRO A 292 1.59 2.85 -4.29
C PRO A 292 1.11 3.95 -3.33
N LEU A 293 0.58 3.56 -2.16
CA LEU A 293 0.15 4.51 -1.12
C LEU A 293 1.27 5.44 -0.66
N SER A 294 2.51 4.95 -0.59
CA SER A 294 3.64 5.77 -0.21
C SER A 294 3.93 6.90 -1.18
N LEU A 295 3.61 6.73 -2.48
CA LEU A 295 3.69 7.79 -3.48
C LEU A 295 2.56 8.82 -3.29
N LEU A 296 1.32 8.34 -3.07
CA LEU A 296 0.19 9.23 -2.76
C LEU A 296 0.48 10.05 -1.50
N GLU A 297 0.98 9.41 -0.45
CA GLU A 297 1.39 10.07 0.79
C GLU A 297 2.50 11.09 0.52
N ALA A 298 3.59 10.71 -0.17
CA ALA A 298 4.69 11.62 -0.49
C ALA A 298 4.20 12.89 -1.20
N MET A 299 3.35 12.74 -2.22
CA MET A 299 2.78 13.88 -2.92
C MET A 299 1.84 14.72 -2.04
N SER A 300 1.10 14.08 -1.11
CA SER A 300 0.22 14.82 -0.18
C SER A 300 0.99 15.69 0.83
N TYR A 301 2.23 15.29 1.15
CA TYR A 301 3.17 16.10 1.91
C TYR A 301 3.90 17.17 1.07
N GLY A 302 3.57 17.28 -0.22
CA GLY A 302 4.18 18.27 -1.11
C GLY A 302 5.59 17.89 -1.57
N ASN A 303 5.91 16.60 -1.67
CA ASN A 303 7.19 16.17 -2.21
C ASN A 303 7.21 16.21 -3.73
N CYS A 304 8.31 16.64 -4.30
CA CYS A 304 8.69 16.29 -5.67
C CYS A 304 9.05 14.80 -5.68
N CYS A 305 8.51 14.05 -6.63
CA CYS A 305 8.71 12.61 -6.73
C CYS A 305 9.53 12.24 -7.97
N ILE A 306 10.40 11.22 -7.82
CA ILE A 306 11.05 10.51 -8.94
C ILE A 306 10.52 9.08 -8.93
N VAL A 307 9.89 8.64 -10.01
CA VAL A 307 9.24 7.32 -10.10
C VAL A 307 9.66 6.56 -11.35
N SER A 308 9.62 5.23 -11.28
CA SER A 308 9.80 4.39 -12.47
C SER A 308 8.62 4.54 -13.44
N ASN A 309 8.85 4.30 -14.74
CA ASN A 309 7.83 4.42 -15.79
C ASN A 309 6.86 3.23 -15.87
N ILE A 310 6.58 2.56 -14.74
CA ILE A 310 5.49 1.57 -14.69
C ILE A 310 4.13 2.27 -14.69
N SER A 311 3.13 1.65 -15.29
CA SER A 311 1.79 2.23 -15.42
C SER A 311 1.18 2.64 -14.07
N GLU A 312 1.35 1.83 -13.04
CA GLU A 312 0.84 2.08 -11.69
C GLU A 312 1.43 3.33 -11.02
N CYS A 313 2.62 3.77 -11.46
CA CYS A 313 3.22 5.02 -11.01
C CYS A 313 2.81 6.18 -11.92
N THR A 314 2.90 6.00 -13.25
CA THR A 314 2.65 7.07 -14.23
C THR A 314 1.18 7.50 -14.26
N GLU A 315 0.21 6.58 -14.08
CA GLU A 315 -1.22 6.88 -13.92
C GLU A 315 -1.50 7.75 -12.68
N VAL A 316 -0.69 7.57 -11.62
CA VAL A 316 -0.84 8.35 -10.38
C VAL A 316 -0.30 9.76 -10.55
N VAL A 317 0.91 9.89 -11.06
CA VAL A 317 1.63 11.17 -11.05
C VAL A 317 1.36 12.04 -12.28
N GLU A 318 0.95 11.45 -13.40
CA GLU A 318 0.78 12.12 -14.70
C GLU A 318 2.05 12.92 -15.08
N ASP A 319 1.93 14.25 -15.22
CA ASP A 319 3.03 15.19 -15.50
C ASP A 319 3.60 15.88 -14.23
N LYS A 320 3.21 15.44 -13.03
CA LYS A 320 3.54 16.07 -11.74
C LYS A 320 4.71 15.42 -11.01
N ALA A 321 5.49 14.60 -11.69
CA ALA A 321 6.70 13.97 -11.15
C ALA A 321 7.76 13.80 -12.24
N MET A 322 8.97 13.51 -11.82
CA MET A 322 10.05 13.10 -12.71
C MET A 322 9.95 11.59 -12.93
N ILE A 323 10.09 11.16 -14.19
CA ILE A 323 9.96 9.75 -14.56
C ILE A 323 11.30 9.25 -15.07
N PHE A 324 11.71 8.06 -14.63
CA PHE A 324 12.87 7.35 -15.15
C PHE A 324 12.46 5.96 -15.67
N LYS A 325 13.27 5.40 -16.53
CA LYS A 325 13.04 4.10 -17.15
C LYS A 325 13.24 2.98 -16.12
N LYS A 326 12.22 2.13 -15.95
CA LYS A 326 12.22 0.98 -15.03
C LYS A 326 13.53 0.18 -15.12
N SER A 327 14.09 -0.17 -13.97
CA SER A 327 15.31 -1.00 -13.81
C SER A 327 16.57 -0.39 -14.45
N ASP A 328 16.56 0.91 -14.79
CA ASP A 328 17.69 1.61 -15.44
C ASP A 328 18.40 2.51 -14.42
N VAL A 329 19.52 2.02 -13.88
CA VAL A 329 20.34 2.72 -12.88
C VAL A 329 20.89 4.04 -13.45
N SER A 330 21.29 4.04 -14.73
CA SER A 330 21.87 5.23 -15.37
C SER A 330 20.84 6.33 -15.56
N ASP A 331 19.62 5.99 -15.98
CA ASP A 331 18.56 6.98 -16.13
C ASP A 331 18.09 7.49 -14.76
N LEU A 332 17.98 6.63 -13.74
CA LEU A 332 17.69 7.05 -12.37
C LEU A 332 18.75 8.01 -11.84
N LYS A 333 20.05 7.73 -12.08
CA LYS A 333 21.14 8.63 -11.71
C LYS A 333 20.97 10.00 -12.37
N ILE A 334 20.69 10.05 -13.68
CA ILE A 334 20.46 11.30 -14.40
C ILE A 334 19.32 12.11 -13.78
N ARG A 335 18.19 11.47 -13.43
CA ARG A 335 17.07 12.15 -12.77
C ARG A 335 17.41 12.67 -11.38
N LEU A 336 18.18 11.92 -10.61
CA LEU A 336 18.66 12.37 -9.31
C LEU A 336 19.59 13.58 -9.42
N GLU A 337 20.55 13.57 -10.37
CA GLU A 337 21.44 14.70 -10.66
C GLU A 337 20.66 15.93 -11.16
N GLU A 338 19.70 15.72 -12.06
CA GLU A 338 18.81 16.77 -12.55
C GLU A 338 18.06 17.44 -11.41
N ALA A 339 17.45 16.65 -10.52
CA ALA A 339 16.74 17.17 -9.35
C ALA A 339 17.68 17.93 -8.39
N CYS A 340 18.88 17.43 -8.14
CA CYS A 340 19.85 18.10 -7.28
C CYS A 340 20.36 19.43 -7.87
N ASN A 341 20.48 19.52 -9.18
CA ASN A 341 21.00 20.70 -9.89
C ASN A 341 19.91 21.72 -10.26
N GLN A 342 18.64 21.33 -10.36
CA GLN A 342 17.52 22.17 -10.81
C GLN A 342 16.51 22.42 -9.68
N SER A 343 16.94 23.11 -8.63
CA SER A 343 16.10 23.35 -7.43
C SER A 343 14.78 24.07 -7.74
N GLU A 344 14.73 24.94 -8.75
CA GLU A 344 13.49 25.64 -9.13
C GLU A 344 12.47 24.68 -9.75
N MET A 345 12.89 23.72 -10.56
CA MET A 345 11.99 22.66 -11.07
C MET A 345 11.41 21.82 -9.92
N VAL A 346 12.26 21.44 -8.96
CA VAL A 346 11.81 20.70 -7.77
C VAL A 346 10.78 21.50 -6.99
N LYS A 347 10.98 22.80 -6.79
CA LYS A 347 10.00 23.68 -6.11
C LYS A 347 8.67 23.75 -6.84
N VAL A 348 8.68 23.85 -8.16
CA VAL A 348 7.46 23.86 -8.99
C VAL A 348 6.66 22.58 -8.78
N LEU A 349 7.32 21.42 -8.88
CA LEU A 349 6.66 20.12 -8.67
C LEU A 349 6.15 19.96 -7.23
N LYS A 350 6.92 20.38 -6.21
CA LYS A 350 6.48 20.39 -4.81
C LYS A 350 5.20 21.20 -4.62
N ASN A 351 5.14 22.39 -5.16
CA ASN A 351 4.00 23.31 -4.99
C ASN A 351 2.70 22.78 -5.63
N GLN A 352 2.81 21.97 -6.66
CA GLN A 352 1.65 21.38 -7.36
C GLN A 352 1.18 20.05 -6.75
N ALA A 353 2.08 19.32 -6.09
CA ALA A 353 1.86 17.94 -5.68
C ALA A 353 0.64 17.76 -4.76
N THR A 354 0.55 18.54 -3.68
CA THR A 354 -0.52 18.37 -2.65
C THR A 354 -1.91 18.61 -3.22
N GLU A 355 -2.10 19.71 -3.96
CA GLU A 355 -3.42 20.03 -4.52
C GLU A 355 -3.83 19.00 -5.58
N PHE A 356 -2.92 18.65 -6.47
CA PHE A 356 -3.14 17.65 -7.50
C PHE A 356 -3.59 16.32 -6.90
N ILE A 357 -2.78 15.74 -6.00
CA ILE A 357 -3.02 14.38 -5.51
C ILE A 357 -4.26 14.30 -4.59
N CYS A 358 -4.47 15.29 -3.70
CA CYS A 358 -5.60 15.30 -2.77
C CYS A 358 -6.93 15.60 -3.45
N SER A 359 -6.95 16.32 -4.56
CA SER A 359 -8.18 16.56 -5.34
C SER A 359 -8.60 15.32 -6.13
N LYS A 360 -7.61 14.58 -6.67
CA LYS A 360 -7.83 13.38 -7.50
C LYS A 360 -8.19 12.16 -6.64
N TYR A 361 -7.49 11.93 -5.52
CA TYR A 361 -7.58 10.72 -4.72
C TYR A 361 -8.06 10.98 -3.29
N ASN A 362 -9.36 11.23 -3.15
CA ASN A 362 -9.98 11.56 -1.86
C ASN A 362 -10.65 10.35 -1.22
N TRP A 363 -10.22 9.97 0.00
CA TRP A 363 -10.78 8.81 0.71
C TRP A 363 -12.28 8.87 0.96
N ASP A 364 -12.86 10.05 1.17
CA ASP A 364 -14.31 10.17 1.45
C ASP A 364 -15.13 9.85 0.20
N LYS A 365 -14.67 10.32 -0.98
CA LYS A 365 -15.28 9.96 -2.27
C LYS A 365 -15.14 8.46 -2.53
N ILE A 366 -13.96 7.90 -2.33
CA ILE A 366 -13.65 6.47 -2.54
C ILE A 366 -14.51 5.58 -1.63
N ALA A 367 -14.64 5.93 -0.35
CA ALA A 367 -15.51 5.19 0.58
C ALA A 367 -16.98 5.26 0.14
N GLN A 368 -17.45 6.40 -0.37
CA GLN A 368 -18.81 6.53 -0.87
C GLN A 368 -19.04 5.73 -2.17
N GLU A 369 -18.08 5.71 -3.09
CA GLU A 369 -18.14 4.89 -4.31
C GLU A 369 -18.17 3.41 -3.96
N THR A 370 -17.30 2.97 -3.06
CA THR A 370 -17.29 1.59 -2.56
C THR A 370 -18.63 1.21 -1.91
N LEU A 371 -19.23 2.11 -1.13
CA LEU A 371 -20.56 1.87 -0.55
C LEU A 371 -21.69 1.81 -1.60
N ASN A 372 -21.61 2.61 -2.66
CA ASN A 372 -22.57 2.52 -3.76
C ASN A 372 -22.49 1.16 -4.45
N LEU A 373 -21.28 0.67 -4.65
CA LEU A 373 -21.01 -0.66 -5.19
C LEU A 373 -21.56 -1.78 -4.29
N TYR A 374 -21.44 -1.64 -2.96
CA TYR A 374 -22.03 -2.60 -2.00
C TYR A 374 -23.57 -2.65 -2.08
N ARG A 375 -24.22 -1.59 -2.50
CA ARG A 375 -25.68 -1.53 -2.66
C ARG A 375 -26.18 -2.05 -4.00
N GLY A 376 -25.27 -2.28 -4.96
CA GLY A 376 -25.63 -2.60 -6.33
C GLY A 376 -26.21 -1.39 -7.09
N ASN A 377 -25.99 -0.18 -6.59
CA ASN A 377 -26.42 1.07 -7.22
C ASN A 377 -25.27 1.56 -8.12
N ILE A 378 -25.29 1.13 -9.37
CA ILE A 378 -24.35 1.61 -10.40
C ILE A 378 -25.14 1.94 -11.65
#